data_4ea2e1dd82fd955f0345966f999702aa
#
_entry.id   4ea2e1dd82fd955f0345966f999702aa
#
_cell.length_a   1.000
_cell.length_b   1.000
_cell.length_c   1.000
_cell.angle_alpha   90.00
_cell.angle_beta   90.00
_cell.angle_gamma   90.00
#
_symmetry.space_group_name_H-M   'P 1'
#
loop_
_entity.id
_entity.type
_entity.pdbx_description
1 polymer ?
#
loop_
_entity_poly.entity_id
_entity_poly.type
_entity_poly.pdbx_seq_one_letter_code
_entity_poly.pdbx_strand_id
1 'polypeptide(L)'
;MDCISIDELHHRIKRLRPDDLILDVRTLEEFLAGHIHGAQNTPHEEVVSIADTLRRYETVYVHCKMGGRAKMAAQELEGTGLSNVVCVGDGGIERWIEMGWVLKK
;
A
#
# COMPACT_ATOMS: atom_id res chain seq x y z
N MET A 1 12.80 0.17 8.54
CA MET A 1 11.46 0.17 7.90
C MET A 1 10.66 -1.03 8.37
N ASP A 2 9.44 -0.78 8.82
CA ASP A 2 8.56 -1.86 9.27
C ASP A 2 7.85 -2.50 8.09
N CYS A 3 7.76 -3.84 8.12
CA CYS A 3 6.97 -4.58 7.14
C CYS A 3 5.93 -5.40 7.89
N ILE A 4 4.71 -5.42 7.36
CA ILE A 4 3.61 -6.23 7.90
C ILE A 4 3.06 -7.13 6.80
N SER A 5 2.28 -8.13 7.18
CA SER A 5 1.57 -8.96 6.20
C SER A 5 0.29 -8.28 5.74
N ILE A 6 -0.27 -8.76 4.64
CA ILE A 6 -1.59 -8.30 4.17
C ILE A 6 -2.68 -8.67 5.20
N ASP A 7 -2.50 -9.79 5.90
CA ASP A 7 -3.43 -10.21 6.94
C ASP A 7 -3.44 -9.18 8.09
N GLU A 8 -2.26 -8.68 8.46
CA GLU A 8 -2.17 -7.64 9.48
C GLU A 8 -2.82 -6.33 9.00
N LEU A 9 -2.64 -5.97 7.73
CA LEU A 9 -3.32 -4.80 7.18
C LEU A 9 -4.83 -4.96 7.26
N HIS A 10 -5.34 -6.13 6.88
CA HIS A 10 -6.77 -6.43 6.97
C HIS A 10 -7.28 -6.27 8.42
N HIS A 11 -6.48 -6.72 9.37
CA HIS A 11 -6.81 -6.58 10.79
C HIS A 11 -6.89 -5.11 11.21
N ARG A 12 -5.98 -4.26 10.67
CA ARG A 12 -5.94 -2.83 10.99
C ARG A 12 -6.97 -2.00 10.26
N ILE A 13 -7.58 -2.53 9.18
CA ILE A 13 -8.42 -1.75 8.27
C ILE A 13 -9.56 -1.02 9.00
N LYS A 14 -10.13 -1.63 10.02
CA LYS A 14 -11.23 -1.05 10.80
C LYS A 14 -10.78 0.09 11.72
N ARG A 15 -9.47 0.21 11.93
CA ARG A 15 -8.87 1.19 12.83
C ARG A 15 -8.15 2.30 12.07
N LEU A 16 -8.18 2.26 10.74
CA LEU A 16 -7.54 3.29 9.94
C LEU A 16 -8.26 4.61 10.15
N ARG A 17 -7.46 5.66 10.29
CA ARG A 17 -7.95 7.02 10.45
C ARG A 17 -7.85 7.76 9.11
N PRO A 18 -8.52 8.91 8.96
CA PRO A 18 -8.41 9.71 7.74
C PRO A 18 -6.97 10.09 7.38
N ASP A 19 -6.07 10.16 8.38
CA ASP A 19 -4.67 10.48 8.18
C ASP A 19 -3.82 9.28 7.75
N ASP A 20 -4.41 8.10 7.70
CA ASP A 20 -3.73 6.91 7.23
C ASP A 20 -4.08 6.66 5.76
N LEU A 21 -3.10 6.28 4.98
CA LEU A 21 -3.26 6.02 3.55
C LEU A 21 -2.89 4.59 3.22
N ILE A 22 -3.71 3.93 2.42
CA ILE A 22 -3.34 2.67 1.77
C ILE A 22 -2.89 3.05 0.36
N LEU A 23 -1.65 2.76 0.04
CA LEU A 23 -1.06 3.06 -1.27
C LEU A 23 -0.87 1.77 -2.06
N ASP A 24 -1.60 1.65 -3.16
CA ASP A 24 -1.51 0.52 -4.07
C ASP A 24 -0.51 0.87 -5.17
N VAL A 25 0.62 0.14 -5.20
CA VAL A 25 1.70 0.45 -6.16
C VAL A 25 1.70 -0.50 -7.37
N ARG A 26 0.56 -1.16 -7.61
CA ARG A 26 0.37 -1.96 -8.83
C ARG A 26 0.13 -1.03 -10.02
N THR A 27 -0.01 -1.62 -11.20
CA THR A 27 -0.38 -0.83 -12.37
C THR A 27 -1.80 -0.31 -12.23
N LEU A 28 -2.14 0.72 -13.01
CA LEU A 28 -3.50 1.25 -13.03
C LEU A 28 -4.51 0.18 -13.45
N GLU A 29 -4.16 -0.65 -14.43
CA GLU A 29 -5.03 -1.73 -14.90
C GLU A 29 -5.35 -2.72 -13.78
N GLU A 30 -4.34 -3.14 -13.03
CA GLU A 30 -4.54 -4.01 -11.88
C GLU A 30 -5.46 -3.36 -10.84
N PHE A 31 -5.22 -2.10 -10.56
CA PHE A 31 -6.01 -1.34 -9.57
C PHE A 31 -7.47 -1.26 -10.00
N LEU A 32 -7.73 -0.95 -11.26
CA LEU A 32 -9.10 -0.82 -11.77
C LEU A 32 -9.86 -2.14 -11.80
N ALA A 33 -9.15 -3.25 -11.90
CA ALA A 33 -9.77 -4.59 -11.84
C ALA A 33 -10.28 -4.95 -10.45
N GLY A 34 -9.78 -4.28 -9.42
CA GLY A 34 -10.20 -4.48 -8.04
C GLY A 34 -9.13 -4.02 -7.08
N HIS A 35 -9.51 -3.28 -6.05
CA HIS A 35 -8.58 -2.73 -5.07
C HIS A 35 -9.22 -2.63 -3.69
N ILE A 36 -8.40 -2.42 -2.67
CA ILE A 36 -8.89 -2.24 -1.31
C ILE A 36 -9.61 -0.90 -1.23
N HIS A 37 -10.79 -0.89 -0.63
CA HIS A 37 -11.59 0.34 -0.47
C HIS A 37 -10.76 1.42 0.21
N GLY A 38 -10.74 2.61 -0.38
CA GLY A 38 -9.99 3.76 0.16
C GLY A 38 -8.54 3.83 -0.31
N ALA A 39 -8.04 2.80 -0.99
CA ALA A 39 -6.66 2.82 -1.50
C ALA A 39 -6.52 3.82 -2.65
N GLN A 40 -5.35 4.45 -2.72
CA GLN A 40 -4.96 5.28 -3.86
C GLN A 40 -3.92 4.53 -4.66
N ASN A 41 -3.92 4.72 -5.96
CA ASN A 41 -2.99 4.05 -6.86
C ASN A 41 -1.89 4.99 -7.32
N THR A 42 -0.66 4.54 -7.15
CA THR A 42 0.52 5.12 -7.78
C THR A 42 1.44 3.96 -8.14
N PRO A 43 1.64 3.67 -9.42
CA PRO A 43 2.54 2.60 -9.83
C PRO A 43 3.92 2.77 -9.19
N HIS A 44 4.56 1.64 -8.84
CA HIS A 44 5.76 1.69 -8.00
C HIS A 44 6.90 2.54 -8.60
N GLU A 45 7.03 2.59 -9.90
CA GLU A 45 8.08 3.40 -10.55
C GLU A 45 7.82 4.91 -10.47
N GLU A 46 6.64 5.32 -10.00
CA GLU A 46 6.27 6.74 -9.89
C GLU A 46 6.19 7.24 -8.44
N VAL A 47 6.41 6.37 -7.45
CA VAL A 47 6.16 6.74 -6.04
C VAL A 47 7.06 7.87 -5.54
N VAL A 48 8.29 7.96 -6.04
CA VAL A 48 9.22 9.00 -5.59
C VAL A 48 8.67 10.38 -5.95
N SER A 49 7.98 10.49 -7.09
CA SER A 49 7.43 11.77 -7.55
C SER A 49 6.33 12.31 -6.63
N ILE A 50 5.69 11.46 -5.81
CA ILE A 50 4.64 11.88 -4.88
C ILE A 50 5.08 11.89 -3.43
N ALA A 51 6.38 11.73 -3.16
CA ALA A 51 6.90 11.64 -1.80
C ALA A 51 6.46 12.82 -0.92
N ASP A 52 6.48 14.04 -1.45
CA ASP A 52 6.08 15.22 -0.68
C ASP A 52 4.61 15.19 -0.28
N THR A 53 3.75 14.68 -1.15
CA THR A 53 2.33 14.50 -0.84
C THR A 53 2.15 13.48 0.28
N LEU A 54 2.96 12.43 0.28
CA LEU A 54 2.86 11.37 1.28
C LEU A 54 3.31 11.82 2.68
N ARG A 55 4.09 12.89 2.79
CA ARG A 55 4.51 13.41 4.09
C ARG A 55 3.35 13.87 4.97
N ARG A 56 2.21 14.17 4.38
CA ARG A 56 1.03 14.67 5.08
C ARG A 56 0.31 13.59 5.88
N TYR A 57 0.57 12.32 5.56
CA TYR A 57 -0.14 11.22 6.21
C TYR A 57 0.58 10.79 7.49
N GLU A 58 -0.18 10.30 8.44
CA GLU A 58 0.38 9.72 9.66
C GLU A 58 1.10 8.42 9.33
N THR A 59 0.44 7.55 8.55
CA THR A 59 1.01 6.28 8.12
C THR A 59 0.60 6.00 6.69
N VAL A 60 1.55 5.56 5.86
CA VAL A 60 1.32 5.15 4.48
C VAL A 60 1.62 3.65 4.38
N TYR A 61 0.57 2.86 4.15
CA TYR A 61 0.68 1.41 3.97
C TYR A 61 0.84 1.10 2.50
N VAL A 62 2.01 0.62 2.11
CA VAL A 62 2.36 0.37 0.70
C VAL A 62 2.17 -1.11 0.40
N HIS A 63 1.26 -1.44 -0.53
CA HIS A 63 1.03 -2.84 -0.93
C HIS A 63 1.01 -3.00 -2.44
N CYS A 64 1.16 -4.25 -2.87
CA CYS A 64 1.09 -4.61 -4.28
C CYS A 64 0.42 -5.98 -4.43
N LYS A 65 0.69 -6.68 -5.54
CA LYS A 65 0.07 -7.98 -5.81
C LYS A 65 0.56 -9.06 -4.84
N MET A 66 1.88 -9.20 -4.68
CA MET A 66 2.49 -10.28 -3.90
C MET A 66 3.48 -9.81 -2.84
N GLY A 67 3.91 -8.57 -2.90
CA GLY A 67 4.83 -7.98 -1.93
C GLY A 67 6.12 -7.39 -2.49
N GLY A 68 6.59 -7.86 -3.65
CA GLY A 68 7.88 -7.44 -4.21
C GLY A 68 7.95 -5.96 -4.58
N ARG A 69 6.98 -5.48 -5.36
CA ARG A 69 6.92 -4.07 -5.76
C ARG A 69 6.69 -3.17 -4.55
N ALA A 70 5.89 -3.62 -3.59
CA ALA A 70 5.63 -2.86 -2.36
C ALA A 70 6.90 -2.66 -1.56
N LYS A 71 7.72 -3.70 -1.42
CA LYS A 71 8.98 -3.62 -0.69
C LYS A 71 9.94 -2.64 -1.36
N MET A 72 10.07 -2.72 -2.69
CA MET A 72 10.91 -1.80 -3.46
C MET A 72 10.43 -0.36 -3.33
N ALA A 73 9.13 -0.13 -3.51
CA ALA A 73 8.54 1.19 -3.40
C ALA A 73 8.74 1.79 -2.01
N ALA A 74 8.53 1.00 -0.97
CA ALA A 74 8.71 1.45 0.41
C ALA A 74 10.16 1.84 0.68
N GLN A 75 11.12 1.06 0.17
CA GLN A 75 12.54 1.37 0.31
C GLN A 75 12.91 2.67 -0.40
N GLU A 76 12.39 2.88 -1.61
CA GLU A 76 12.63 4.09 -2.38
C GLU A 76 12.05 5.32 -1.67
N LEU A 77 10.84 5.19 -1.13
CA LEU A 77 10.20 6.27 -0.37
C LEU A 77 10.98 6.60 0.90
N GLU A 78 11.44 5.60 1.61
CA GLU A 78 12.27 5.80 2.79
C GLU A 78 13.56 6.52 2.42
N GLY A 79 14.14 6.21 1.26
CA GLY A 79 15.31 6.87 0.73
C GLY A 79 15.10 8.37 0.46
N THR A 80 13.86 8.84 0.31
CA THR A 80 13.54 10.26 0.17
C THR A 80 13.43 10.98 1.51
N GLY A 81 13.62 10.27 2.61
CA GLY A 81 13.53 10.84 3.96
C GLY A 81 12.18 10.65 4.64
N LEU A 82 11.25 9.92 4.02
CA LEU A 82 9.96 9.61 4.67
C LEU A 82 10.17 8.62 5.81
N SER A 83 9.53 8.91 6.95
CA SER A 83 9.59 8.04 8.13
C SER A 83 8.23 7.40 8.48
N ASN A 84 7.22 7.65 7.66
CA ASN A 84 5.83 7.21 7.91
C ASN A 84 5.38 6.04 7.05
N VAL A 85 6.31 5.35 6.39
CA VAL A 85 5.99 4.28 5.43
C VAL A 85 6.04 2.93 6.11
N VAL A 86 5.00 2.13 5.89
CA VAL A 86 4.94 0.73 6.33
C VAL A 86 4.81 -0.14 5.07
N CYS A 87 5.74 -1.07 4.91
CA CYS A 87 5.70 -2.03 3.81
C CYS A 87 4.68 -3.12 4.14
N VAL A 88 3.77 -3.39 3.20
CA VAL A 88 2.86 -4.54 3.30
C VAL A 88 3.43 -5.59 2.35
N GLY A 89 4.27 -6.47 2.88
CA GLY A 89 5.08 -7.37 2.07
C GLY A 89 4.43 -8.71 1.80
N ASP A 90 4.06 -9.43 2.84
CA ASP A 90 3.60 -10.81 2.66
C ASP A 90 2.15 -10.89 2.18
N GLY A 91 1.94 -11.63 1.09
CA GLY A 91 0.64 -12.00 0.57
C GLY A 91 0.01 -11.01 -0.40
N GLY A 92 0.15 -9.74 -0.19
CA GLY A 92 -0.39 -8.70 -1.07
C GLY A 92 -1.87 -8.86 -1.40
N ILE A 93 -2.32 -8.20 -2.49
CA ILE A 93 -3.73 -8.26 -2.92
C ILE A 93 -4.14 -9.68 -3.35
N GLU A 94 -3.20 -10.49 -3.78
CA GLU A 94 -3.47 -11.88 -4.16
C GLU A 94 -4.01 -12.67 -2.98
N ARG A 95 -3.39 -12.52 -1.82
CA ARG A 95 -3.86 -13.13 -0.57
C ARG A 95 -5.22 -12.57 -0.14
N TRP A 96 -5.42 -11.26 -0.30
CA TRP A 96 -6.68 -10.58 -0.01
C TRP A 96 -7.82 -11.21 -0.81
N ILE A 97 -7.58 -11.45 -2.10
CA ILE A 97 -8.56 -12.10 -2.99
C ILE A 97 -8.82 -13.54 -2.56
N GLU A 98 -7.78 -14.30 -2.25
CA GLU A 98 -7.91 -15.69 -1.79
C GLU A 98 -8.80 -15.81 -0.56
N MET A 99 -8.69 -14.86 0.35
CA MET A 99 -9.47 -14.84 1.58
C MET A 99 -10.91 -14.38 1.37
N GLY A 100 -11.26 -13.93 0.18
CA GLY A 100 -12.59 -13.44 -0.11
C GLY A 100 -12.92 -12.09 0.52
N TRP A 101 -11.91 -11.34 0.92
CA TRP A 101 -12.13 -10.02 1.50
C TRP A 101 -12.57 -9.03 0.42
N VAL A 102 -13.35 -8.01 0.83
CA VAL A 102 -14.03 -7.10 -0.09
C VAL A 102 -13.07 -6.27 -0.92
N LEU A 103 -13.37 -6.19 -2.22
CA LEU A 103 -12.67 -5.31 -3.16
C LEU A 103 -13.64 -4.27 -3.72
N LYS A 104 -13.11 -3.09 -3.97
CA LYS A 104 -13.78 -2.02 -4.69
C LYS A 104 -13.38 -2.10 -6.16
N LYS A 105 -14.30 -1.81 -7.06
CA LYS A 105 -14.01 -1.70 -8.50
C LYS A 105 -14.37 -0.35 -9.03
#